data_2be063e8a817fc6718925257fa745996
#
_entry.id   2be063e8a817fc6718925257fa745996
#
_cell.length_a   1.000
_cell.length_b   1.000
_cell.length_c   1.000
_cell.angle_alpha   90.00
_cell.angle_beta   90.00
_cell.angle_gamma   90.00
#
_symmetry.space_group_name_H-M   'P 1'
#
loop_
_entity.id
_entity.type
_entity.pdbx_description
1 polymer ?
#
loop_
_entity_poly.entity_id
_entity_poly.type
_entity_poly.pdbx_seq_one_letter_code
_entity_poly.pdbx_strand_id
1 'polypeptide(L)'
;MSYRSVFRPGLFEGQTIVVTGGGSGLGRCTAHELKTLGARLALVGRTQDKLDRVKEELGDKDVFTFAADLRDEIQVRAAVDGVLAWGGRIDGLVNNAGGQFPAQLKDISLNGWNAVVANNMTATFLVSKEVYLRWMENNGGAIVNVGADWELGMPGMGHNGAARAGQVNFTYTASIEWAHAGVRINSVIPGFIASSGLDRYPERAHDVLRNVKGRIPMKRHGTESEIAGAIVYLLSEAAAYVTGIALRVDGGLHNNGKSNFYEVPDHDRSKPYNGFPLYRIPKVLE
;
A
#
# COMPACT_ATOMS: atom_id res chain seq x y z
N MET A 1 -7.70 -4.74 -21.82
CA MET A 1 -6.67 -3.69 -22.01
C MET A 1 -5.53 -3.97 -21.04
N SER A 2 -4.27 -3.93 -21.48
CA SER A 2 -3.10 -4.18 -20.62
C SER A 2 -2.72 -2.93 -19.83
N TYR A 3 -2.14 -3.10 -18.65
CA TYR A 3 -1.55 -2.03 -17.87
C TYR A 3 -0.36 -1.42 -18.62
N ARG A 4 -0.25 -0.11 -18.66
CA ARG A 4 0.87 0.62 -19.30
C ARG A 4 1.91 0.98 -18.24
N SER A 5 2.83 0.04 -17.97
CA SER A 5 3.95 0.28 -17.05
C SER A 5 5.05 1.13 -17.70
N VAL A 6 5.75 1.89 -16.86
CA VAL A 6 6.99 2.62 -17.23
C VAL A 6 8.25 1.79 -16.97
N PHE A 7 8.11 0.61 -16.38
CA PHE A 7 9.20 -0.32 -16.14
C PHE A 7 9.35 -1.32 -17.29
N ARG A 8 10.54 -1.93 -17.40
CA ARG A 8 10.79 -2.94 -18.44
C ARG A 8 9.91 -4.18 -18.22
N PRO A 9 9.37 -4.78 -19.28
CA PRO A 9 8.70 -6.08 -19.19
C PRO A 9 9.62 -7.16 -18.60
N GLY A 10 9.01 -8.13 -17.87
CA GLY A 10 9.75 -9.23 -17.26
C GLY A 10 10.56 -8.88 -16.01
N LEU A 11 10.41 -7.67 -15.45
CA LEU A 11 11.15 -7.22 -14.27
C LEU A 11 11.05 -8.19 -13.08
N PHE A 12 9.90 -8.83 -12.91
CA PHE A 12 9.62 -9.79 -11.83
C PHE A 12 9.36 -11.21 -12.33
N GLU A 13 9.87 -11.55 -13.50
CA GLU A 13 9.72 -12.91 -14.05
C GLU A 13 10.33 -13.95 -13.10
N GLY A 14 9.58 -15.02 -12.81
CA GLY A 14 9.98 -16.08 -11.88
C GLY A 14 9.85 -15.72 -10.39
N GLN A 15 9.42 -14.50 -10.04
CA GLN A 15 9.21 -14.09 -8.66
C GLN A 15 7.74 -14.23 -8.23
N THR A 16 7.53 -14.61 -6.97
CA THR A 16 6.22 -14.66 -6.31
C THR A 16 6.09 -13.48 -5.36
N ILE A 17 5.07 -12.64 -5.59
CA ILE A 17 4.82 -11.44 -4.78
C ILE A 17 3.45 -11.54 -4.11
N VAL A 18 3.42 -11.37 -2.80
CA VAL A 18 2.19 -11.32 -2.00
C VAL A 18 1.70 -9.88 -1.93
N VAL A 19 0.41 -9.66 -2.23
CA VAL A 19 -0.24 -8.35 -2.09
C VAL A 19 -1.42 -8.47 -1.15
N THR A 20 -1.29 -7.90 0.05
CA THR A 20 -2.41 -7.85 1.00
C THR A 20 -3.37 -6.73 0.62
N GLY A 21 -4.68 -6.96 0.80
CA GLY A 21 -5.70 -6.02 0.33
C GLY A 21 -5.75 -5.90 -1.19
N GLY A 22 -5.31 -6.93 -1.93
CA GLY A 22 -5.22 -6.96 -3.39
C GLY A 22 -6.57 -6.87 -4.14
N GLY A 23 -7.70 -7.00 -3.45
CA GLY A 23 -9.03 -7.00 -4.05
C GLY A 23 -9.62 -5.61 -4.39
N SER A 24 -8.95 -4.49 -4.13
CA SER A 24 -9.47 -3.15 -4.45
C SER A 24 -8.38 -2.07 -4.35
N GLY A 25 -8.66 -0.87 -4.92
CA GLY A 25 -7.87 0.35 -4.76
C GLY A 25 -6.40 0.16 -5.10
N LEU A 26 -5.52 0.70 -4.28
CA LEU A 26 -4.07 0.65 -4.48
C LEU A 26 -3.54 -0.78 -4.64
N GLY A 27 -4.03 -1.74 -3.83
CA GLY A 27 -3.60 -3.14 -3.91
C GLY A 27 -3.97 -3.78 -5.24
N ARG A 28 -5.19 -3.52 -5.75
CA ARG A 28 -5.62 -3.99 -7.08
C ARG A 28 -4.76 -3.38 -8.20
N CYS A 29 -4.56 -2.06 -8.17
CA CYS A 29 -3.71 -1.39 -9.16
C CYS A 29 -2.27 -1.93 -9.14
N THR A 30 -1.68 -2.09 -7.95
CA THR A 30 -0.35 -2.67 -7.77
C THR A 30 -0.27 -4.12 -8.31
N ALA A 31 -1.30 -4.94 -8.06
CA ALA A 31 -1.37 -6.30 -8.59
C ALA A 31 -1.36 -6.31 -10.12
N HIS A 32 -2.11 -5.41 -10.76
CA HIS A 32 -2.10 -5.28 -12.23
C HIS A 32 -0.73 -4.87 -12.78
N GLU A 33 -0.04 -3.94 -12.14
CA GLU A 33 1.29 -3.55 -12.58
C GLU A 33 2.30 -4.67 -12.41
N LEU A 34 2.36 -5.30 -11.25
CA LEU A 34 3.25 -6.44 -10.96
C LEU A 34 3.00 -7.61 -11.92
N LYS A 35 1.73 -7.91 -12.23
CA LYS A 35 1.38 -8.96 -13.21
C LYS A 35 1.91 -8.64 -14.60
N THR A 36 1.75 -7.39 -15.04
CA THR A 36 2.27 -6.94 -16.35
C THR A 36 3.80 -7.03 -16.42
N LEU A 37 4.47 -6.94 -15.28
CA LEU A 37 5.91 -7.06 -15.15
C LEU A 37 6.40 -8.51 -14.96
N GLY A 38 5.52 -9.51 -15.08
CA GLY A 38 5.85 -10.92 -15.06
C GLY A 38 5.77 -11.63 -13.71
N ALA A 39 5.34 -10.94 -12.65
CA ALA A 39 5.21 -11.57 -11.34
C ALA A 39 4.14 -12.66 -11.30
N ARG A 40 4.40 -13.71 -10.51
CA ARG A 40 3.36 -14.57 -9.95
C ARG A 40 2.77 -13.88 -8.71
N LEU A 41 1.46 -13.84 -8.57
CA LEU A 41 0.79 -13.05 -7.54
C LEU A 41 0.00 -13.89 -6.56
N ALA A 42 0.16 -13.60 -5.28
CA ALA A 42 -0.73 -14.07 -4.23
C ALA A 42 -1.51 -12.89 -3.65
N LEU A 43 -2.81 -12.85 -3.91
CA LEU A 43 -3.71 -11.81 -3.41
C LEU A 43 -4.37 -12.29 -2.12
N VAL A 44 -4.14 -11.58 -1.03
CA VAL A 44 -4.68 -11.93 0.29
C VAL A 44 -5.56 -10.79 0.81
N GLY A 45 -6.74 -11.14 1.36
CA GLY A 45 -7.66 -10.14 1.91
C GLY A 45 -8.91 -10.80 2.48
N ARG A 46 -9.82 -10.05 3.10
CA ARG A 46 -10.96 -10.60 3.83
C ARG A 46 -12.11 -11.13 2.97
N THR A 47 -12.24 -10.67 1.74
CA THR A 47 -13.42 -10.93 0.89
C THR A 47 -13.00 -11.70 -0.35
N GLN A 48 -13.29 -12.99 -0.38
CA GLN A 48 -12.92 -13.89 -1.48
C GLN A 48 -13.41 -13.38 -2.83
N ASP A 49 -14.68 -13.02 -2.97
CA ASP A 49 -15.27 -12.53 -4.22
C ASP A 49 -14.52 -11.34 -4.84
N LYS A 50 -13.95 -10.46 -3.99
CA LYS A 50 -13.17 -9.33 -4.49
C LYS A 50 -11.81 -9.76 -5.01
N LEU A 51 -11.19 -10.75 -4.36
CA LEU A 51 -9.91 -11.30 -4.79
C LEU A 51 -10.08 -12.07 -6.11
N ASP A 52 -11.13 -12.87 -6.21
CA ASP A 52 -11.42 -13.69 -7.41
C ASP A 52 -11.74 -12.81 -8.61
N ARG A 53 -12.49 -11.72 -8.42
CA ARG A 53 -12.70 -10.73 -9.48
C ARG A 53 -11.39 -10.14 -9.99
N VAL A 54 -10.46 -9.79 -9.11
CA VAL A 54 -9.15 -9.26 -9.53
C VAL A 54 -8.32 -10.34 -10.20
N LYS A 55 -8.40 -11.59 -9.73
CA LYS A 55 -7.78 -12.73 -10.39
C LYS A 55 -8.29 -12.91 -11.82
N GLU A 56 -9.61 -12.86 -12.05
CA GLU A 56 -10.21 -12.89 -13.39
C GLU A 56 -9.71 -11.75 -14.28
N GLU A 57 -9.63 -10.53 -13.76
CA GLU A 57 -9.07 -9.37 -14.46
C GLU A 57 -7.62 -9.57 -14.90
N LEU A 58 -6.84 -10.29 -14.10
CA LEU A 58 -5.43 -10.59 -14.32
C LEU A 58 -5.20 -11.82 -15.22
N GLY A 59 -6.26 -12.56 -15.55
CA GLY A 59 -6.22 -13.72 -16.47
C GLY A 59 -5.84 -15.03 -15.78
N ASP A 60 -6.26 -15.26 -14.54
CA ASP A 60 -6.16 -16.49 -13.73
C ASP A 60 -4.78 -17.15 -13.61
N LYS A 61 -4.03 -17.21 -14.71
CA LYS A 61 -2.72 -17.83 -14.73
C LYS A 61 -1.75 -17.12 -13.80
N ASP A 62 -1.07 -17.89 -12.95
CA ASP A 62 -0.09 -17.37 -11.99
C ASP A 62 -0.66 -16.35 -10.99
N VAL A 63 -1.93 -16.49 -10.64
CA VAL A 63 -2.60 -15.71 -9.60
C VAL A 63 -3.29 -16.64 -8.59
N PHE A 64 -2.86 -16.56 -7.36
CA PHE A 64 -3.43 -17.25 -6.21
C PHE A 64 -4.25 -16.26 -5.38
N THR A 65 -5.37 -16.70 -4.83
CA THR A 65 -6.22 -15.91 -3.93
C THR A 65 -6.45 -16.65 -2.63
N PHE A 66 -6.43 -15.93 -1.51
CA PHE A 66 -6.70 -16.50 -0.19
C PHE A 66 -7.44 -15.50 0.70
N ALA A 67 -8.64 -15.89 1.16
CA ALA A 67 -9.40 -15.07 2.09
C ALA A 67 -8.89 -15.25 3.52
N ALA A 68 -8.41 -14.17 4.14
CA ALA A 68 -7.95 -14.17 5.52
C ALA A 68 -8.21 -12.84 6.23
N ASP A 69 -8.55 -12.90 7.51
CA ASP A 69 -8.44 -11.76 8.41
C ASP A 69 -7.01 -11.67 8.92
N LEU A 70 -6.28 -10.66 8.44
CA LEU A 70 -4.87 -10.49 8.75
C LEU A 70 -4.59 -10.01 10.19
N ARG A 71 -5.65 -9.81 10.99
CA ARG A 71 -5.56 -9.54 12.43
C ARG A 71 -5.49 -10.83 13.25
N ASP A 72 -5.77 -11.96 12.62
CA ASP A 72 -5.77 -13.31 13.20
C ASP A 72 -4.49 -14.05 12.77
N GLU A 73 -3.62 -14.36 13.75
CA GLU A 73 -2.34 -15.01 13.49
C GLU A 73 -2.50 -16.40 12.84
N ILE A 74 -3.56 -17.14 13.18
CA ILE A 74 -3.82 -18.48 12.61
C ILE A 74 -4.15 -18.35 11.13
N GLN A 75 -5.01 -17.39 10.76
CA GLN A 75 -5.38 -17.17 9.37
C GLN A 75 -4.22 -16.61 8.56
N VAL A 76 -3.38 -15.73 9.14
CA VAL A 76 -2.16 -15.23 8.48
C VAL A 76 -1.22 -16.38 8.18
N ARG A 77 -1.01 -17.28 9.15
CA ARG A 77 -0.17 -18.47 9.00
C ARG A 77 -0.70 -19.38 7.88
N ALA A 78 -2.00 -19.66 7.88
CA ALA A 78 -2.63 -20.47 6.85
C ALA A 78 -2.51 -19.83 5.46
N ALA A 79 -2.61 -18.50 5.36
CA ALA A 79 -2.43 -17.78 4.10
C ALA A 79 -1.00 -17.91 3.58
N VAL A 80 0.01 -17.71 4.42
CA VAL A 80 1.44 -17.84 4.03
C VAL A 80 1.76 -19.28 3.63
N ASP A 81 1.26 -20.29 4.37
CA ASP A 81 1.39 -21.71 4.00
C ASP A 81 0.77 -22.01 2.65
N GLY A 82 -0.44 -21.47 2.39
CA GLY A 82 -1.12 -21.62 1.11
C GLY A 82 -0.34 -21.00 -0.06
N VAL A 83 0.26 -19.82 0.16
CA VAL A 83 1.12 -19.18 -0.84
C VAL A 83 2.37 -20.02 -1.13
N LEU A 84 3.02 -20.55 -0.12
CA LEU A 84 4.22 -21.38 -0.27
C LEU A 84 3.88 -22.72 -0.94
N ALA A 85 2.78 -23.34 -0.59
CA ALA A 85 2.32 -24.57 -1.23
C ALA A 85 2.01 -24.38 -2.73
N TRP A 86 1.44 -23.23 -3.11
CA TRP A 86 1.16 -22.88 -4.49
C TRP A 86 2.37 -22.36 -5.25
N GLY A 87 3.13 -21.44 -4.65
CA GLY A 87 4.19 -20.67 -5.31
C GLY A 87 5.59 -21.23 -5.14
N GLY A 88 5.82 -21.99 -4.07
CA GLY A 88 7.14 -22.54 -3.69
C GLY A 88 8.12 -21.48 -3.16
N ARG A 89 7.78 -20.19 -3.24
CA ARG A 89 8.63 -19.07 -2.84
C ARG A 89 7.82 -17.80 -2.58
N ILE A 90 8.41 -16.84 -1.83
CA ILE A 90 7.88 -15.49 -1.61
C ILE A 90 9.03 -14.49 -1.72
N ASP A 91 9.18 -13.83 -2.87
CA ASP A 91 10.27 -12.88 -3.12
C ASP A 91 9.92 -11.46 -2.69
N GLY A 92 8.64 -11.14 -2.73
CA GLY A 92 8.13 -9.82 -2.36
C GLY A 92 6.86 -9.88 -1.54
N LEU A 93 6.72 -8.92 -0.63
CA LEU A 93 5.50 -8.70 0.14
C LEU A 93 5.08 -7.23 0.07
N VAL A 94 3.82 -6.98 -0.31
CA VAL A 94 3.19 -5.66 -0.23
C VAL A 94 2.13 -5.69 0.87
N ASN A 95 2.43 -5.10 2.02
CA ASN A 95 1.47 -4.87 3.08
C ASN A 95 0.63 -3.64 2.76
N ASN A 96 -0.42 -3.82 1.97
CA ASN A 96 -1.32 -2.76 1.58
C ASN A 96 -2.69 -2.83 2.30
N ALA A 97 -3.05 -3.99 2.85
CA ALA A 97 -4.29 -4.10 3.62
C ALA A 97 -4.35 -3.07 4.75
N GLY A 98 -5.46 -2.37 4.86
CA GLY A 98 -5.65 -1.34 5.86
C GLY A 98 -7.03 -0.72 5.78
N GLY A 99 -7.29 0.24 6.65
CA GLY A 99 -8.53 0.99 6.66
C GLY A 99 -8.69 1.80 7.94
N GLN A 100 -9.45 2.85 7.84
CA GLN A 100 -9.72 3.80 8.93
C GLN A 100 -11.12 4.41 8.77
N PHE A 101 -11.53 5.17 9.76
CA PHE A 101 -12.74 6.00 9.72
C PHE A 101 -12.45 7.36 10.36
N PRO A 102 -13.09 8.45 9.87
CA PRO A 102 -12.91 9.78 10.46
C PRO A 102 -13.69 9.92 11.77
N ALA A 103 -12.98 10.29 12.86
CA ALA A 103 -13.55 10.64 14.14
C ALA A 103 -12.61 11.56 14.92
N GLN A 104 -13.14 12.47 15.73
CA GLN A 104 -12.33 13.25 16.68
C GLN A 104 -11.81 12.33 17.79
N LEU A 105 -10.63 12.63 18.36
CA LEU A 105 -10.01 11.79 19.39
C LEU A 105 -10.96 11.48 20.55
N LYS A 106 -11.74 12.47 21.01
CA LYS A 106 -12.70 12.30 22.11
C LYS A 106 -13.85 11.33 21.80
N ASP A 107 -14.15 11.12 20.52
CA ASP A 107 -15.28 10.31 20.04
C ASP A 107 -14.83 8.90 19.60
N ILE A 108 -13.54 8.62 19.63
CA ILE A 108 -13.01 7.29 19.29
C ILE A 108 -13.19 6.36 20.49
N SER A 109 -14.03 5.34 20.34
CA SER A 109 -14.13 4.28 21.35
C SER A 109 -12.87 3.41 21.40
N LEU A 110 -12.61 2.75 22.53
CA LEU A 110 -11.50 1.80 22.65
C LEU A 110 -11.57 0.69 21.58
N ASN A 111 -12.76 0.18 21.29
CA ASN A 111 -12.94 -0.82 20.23
C ASN A 111 -12.60 -0.24 18.85
N GLY A 112 -13.00 0.99 18.55
CA GLY A 112 -12.65 1.67 17.30
C GLY A 112 -11.15 1.91 17.18
N TRP A 113 -10.49 2.34 18.27
CA TRP A 113 -9.05 2.48 18.35
C TRP A 113 -8.35 1.15 18.06
N ASN A 114 -8.69 0.10 18.81
CA ASN A 114 -8.09 -1.23 18.67
C ASN A 114 -8.31 -1.82 17.27
N ALA A 115 -9.48 -1.63 16.68
CA ALA A 115 -9.79 -2.12 15.33
C ALA A 115 -8.87 -1.48 14.27
N VAL A 116 -8.59 -0.18 14.36
CA VAL A 116 -7.72 0.52 13.39
C VAL A 116 -6.25 0.17 13.63
N VAL A 117 -5.80 0.10 14.89
CA VAL A 117 -4.45 -0.34 15.23
C VAL A 117 -4.19 -1.77 14.77
N ALA A 118 -5.13 -2.69 15.05
CA ALA A 118 -5.02 -4.08 14.63
C ALA A 118 -4.96 -4.22 13.10
N ASN A 119 -5.78 -3.44 12.39
CA ASN A 119 -5.86 -3.53 10.93
C ASN A 119 -4.66 -2.91 10.19
N ASN A 120 -4.05 -1.87 10.73
CA ASN A 120 -3.00 -1.11 10.03
C ASN A 120 -1.58 -1.39 10.54
N MET A 121 -1.42 -1.75 11.81
CA MET A 121 -0.12 -2.01 12.43
C MET A 121 0.08 -3.49 12.75
N THR A 122 -0.82 -4.09 13.56
CA THR A 122 -0.67 -5.49 13.98
C THR A 122 -0.73 -6.44 12.79
N ALA A 123 -1.65 -6.25 11.86
CA ALA A 123 -1.74 -7.06 10.63
C ALA A 123 -0.45 -6.99 9.80
N THR A 124 0.12 -5.78 9.62
CA THR A 124 1.40 -5.60 8.93
C THR A 124 2.52 -6.40 9.61
N PHE A 125 2.61 -6.31 10.94
CA PHE A 125 3.59 -7.05 11.73
C PHE A 125 3.41 -8.57 11.56
N LEU A 126 2.18 -9.09 11.74
CA LEU A 126 1.91 -10.52 11.68
C LEU A 126 2.27 -11.11 10.31
N VAL A 127 1.82 -10.47 9.22
CA VAL A 127 2.12 -10.94 7.86
C VAL A 127 3.62 -10.88 7.58
N SER A 128 4.28 -9.78 7.92
CA SER A 128 5.73 -9.64 7.70
C SER A 128 6.53 -10.68 8.49
N LYS A 129 6.18 -10.91 9.76
CA LYS A 129 6.82 -11.91 10.63
C LYS A 129 6.66 -13.33 10.07
N GLU A 130 5.44 -13.73 9.66
CA GLU A 130 5.21 -15.07 9.14
C GLU A 130 5.92 -15.30 7.78
N VAL A 131 5.93 -14.29 6.89
CA VAL A 131 6.68 -14.37 5.63
C VAL A 131 8.19 -14.44 5.89
N TYR A 132 8.69 -13.65 6.86
CA TYR A 132 10.10 -13.70 7.24
C TYR A 132 10.47 -15.09 7.75
N LEU A 133 9.83 -15.58 8.81
CA LEU A 133 10.15 -16.85 9.46
C LEU A 133 10.03 -18.08 8.52
N ARG A 134 9.06 -18.07 7.61
CA ARG A 134 8.78 -19.23 6.76
C ARG A 134 9.54 -19.23 5.44
N TRP A 135 10.06 -18.09 5.02
CA TRP A 135 10.74 -17.98 3.73
C TRP A 135 11.93 -17.04 3.73
N MET A 136 11.74 -15.74 4.06
CA MET A 136 12.73 -14.71 3.78
C MET A 136 13.97 -14.80 4.69
N GLU A 137 13.87 -15.38 5.88
CA GLU A 137 15.01 -15.60 6.79
C GLU A 137 16.15 -16.37 6.12
N ASN A 138 15.83 -17.32 5.25
CA ASN A 138 16.80 -18.16 4.55
C ASN A 138 16.98 -17.82 3.08
N ASN A 139 16.16 -16.97 2.49
CA ASN A 139 16.13 -16.73 1.03
C ASN A 139 16.23 -15.25 0.65
N GLY A 140 16.17 -14.34 1.62
CA GLY A 140 16.07 -12.92 1.35
C GLY A 140 14.72 -12.51 0.77
N GLY A 141 14.61 -11.24 0.37
CA GLY A 141 13.40 -10.71 -0.27
C GLY A 141 13.20 -9.22 -0.05
N ALA A 142 12.06 -8.71 -0.50
CA ALA A 142 11.71 -7.29 -0.35
C ALA A 142 10.29 -7.12 0.21
N ILE A 143 10.15 -6.29 1.25
CA ILE A 143 8.87 -5.95 1.88
C ILE A 143 8.59 -4.48 1.67
N VAL A 144 7.37 -4.14 1.23
CA VAL A 144 6.90 -2.77 1.12
C VAL A 144 5.61 -2.60 1.93
N ASN A 145 5.65 -1.71 2.92
CA ASN A 145 4.52 -1.35 3.75
C ASN A 145 3.86 -0.08 3.20
N VAL A 146 2.57 -0.15 2.87
CA VAL A 146 1.80 1.02 2.44
C VAL A 146 1.25 1.73 3.68
N GLY A 147 1.78 2.91 3.94
CA GLY A 147 1.48 3.73 5.11
C GLY A 147 0.49 4.87 4.83
N ALA A 148 0.58 5.90 5.64
CA ALA A 148 -0.02 7.22 5.44
C ALA A 148 0.82 8.26 6.18
N ASP A 149 0.70 9.55 5.85
CA ASP A 149 1.46 10.58 6.55
C ASP A 149 0.97 10.77 7.98
N TRP A 150 1.88 10.60 8.92
CA TRP A 150 1.61 10.68 10.37
C TRP A 150 2.37 11.83 11.06
N GLU A 151 3.41 12.34 10.42
CA GLU A 151 4.47 13.11 11.09
C GLU A 151 3.97 14.48 11.60
N LEU A 152 3.05 15.10 10.87
CA LEU A 152 2.41 16.36 11.29
C LEU A 152 1.13 16.14 12.10
N GLY A 153 0.90 14.90 12.54
CA GLY A 153 -0.36 14.48 13.15
C GLY A 153 -1.44 14.19 12.10
N MET A 154 -2.52 13.53 12.56
CA MET A 154 -3.66 13.19 11.70
C MET A 154 -4.98 13.60 12.38
N PRO A 155 -5.28 14.92 12.44
CA PRO A 155 -6.52 15.41 13.06
C PRO A 155 -7.74 14.75 12.41
N GLY A 156 -8.69 14.29 13.25
CA GLY A 156 -9.87 13.55 12.80
C GLY A 156 -9.62 12.07 12.48
N MET A 157 -8.38 11.57 12.62
CA MET A 157 -8.02 10.16 12.42
C MET A 157 -6.83 9.75 13.31
N GLY A 158 -6.80 10.20 14.58
CA GLY A 158 -5.66 10.00 15.48
C GLY A 158 -5.25 8.54 15.69
N HIS A 159 -6.21 7.61 15.72
CA HIS A 159 -5.94 6.16 15.77
C HIS A 159 -5.18 5.66 14.54
N ASN A 160 -5.50 6.18 13.34
CA ASN A 160 -4.78 5.83 12.12
C ASN A 160 -3.37 6.44 12.12
N GLY A 161 -3.22 7.71 12.52
CA GLY A 161 -1.91 8.36 12.67
C GLY A 161 -0.97 7.57 13.59
N ALA A 162 -1.45 7.17 14.76
CA ALA A 162 -0.69 6.36 15.71
C ALA A 162 -0.30 4.98 15.12
N ALA A 163 -1.25 4.30 14.45
CA ALA A 163 -0.98 3.00 13.83
C ALA A 163 0.05 3.11 12.69
N ARG A 164 -0.02 4.17 11.87
CA ARG A 164 0.93 4.37 10.75
C ARG A 164 2.31 4.80 11.22
N ALA A 165 2.40 5.60 12.29
CA ALA A 165 3.67 5.90 12.95
C ALA A 165 4.33 4.61 13.47
N GLY A 166 3.56 3.75 14.14
CA GLY A 166 4.04 2.44 14.61
C GLY A 166 4.47 1.52 13.46
N GLN A 167 3.72 1.48 12.36
CA GLN A 167 4.09 0.71 11.16
C GLN A 167 5.42 1.17 10.56
N VAL A 168 5.68 2.48 10.51
CA VAL A 168 6.95 3.00 10.00
C VAL A 168 8.09 2.73 10.96
N ASN A 169 7.87 2.87 12.27
CA ASN A 169 8.87 2.48 13.27
C ASN A 169 9.22 0.99 13.18
N PHE A 170 8.22 0.12 12.99
CA PHE A 170 8.44 -1.30 12.70
C PHE A 170 9.30 -1.50 11.43
N THR A 171 9.06 -0.73 10.36
CA THR A 171 9.89 -0.76 9.15
C THR A 171 11.35 -0.46 9.45
N TYR A 172 11.62 0.59 10.24
CA TYR A 172 12.99 0.94 10.64
C TYR A 172 13.65 -0.17 11.44
N THR A 173 12.96 -0.71 12.45
CA THR A 173 13.47 -1.79 13.29
C THR A 173 13.78 -3.05 12.48
N ALA A 174 12.82 -3.51 11.68
CA ALA A 174 12.97 -4.72 10.88
C ALA A 174 14.05 -4.58 9.78
N SER A 175 14.28 -3.37 9.27
CA SER A 175 15.34 -3.12 8.29
C SER A 175 16.74 -3.38 8.85
N ILE A 176 16.92 -3.23 10.16
CA ILE A 176 18.17 -3.51 10.85
C ILE A 176 18.24 -4.99 11.22
N GLU A 177 17.19 -5.52 11.86
CA GLU A 177 17.17 -6.88 12.37
C GLU A 177 17.22 -7.94 11.26
N TRP A 178 16.59 -7.69 10.11
CA TRP A 178 16.47 -8.66 9.00
C TRP A 178 17.48 -8.44 7.86
N ALA A 179 18.34 -7.43 7.95
CA ALA A 179 19.35 -7.14 6.94
C ALA A 179 20.33 -8.31 6.72
N HIS A 180 20.71 -9.01 7.79
CA HIS A 180 21.61 -10.17 7.73
C HIS A 180 21.05 -11.34 6.91
N ALA A 181 19.71 -11.42 6.79
CA ALA A 181 19.01 -12.41 5.96
C ALA A 181 18.85 -11.96 4.49
N GLY A 182 19.38 -10.78 4.12
CA GLY A 182 19.20 -10.22 2.77
C GLY A 182 17.79 -9.66 2.54
N VAL A 183 17.06 -9.32 3.60
CA VAL A 183 15.71 -8.74 3.50
C VAL A 183 15.78 -7.23 3.51
N ARG A 184 15.16 -6.60 2.51
CA ARG A 184 14.92 -5.15 2.48
C ARG A 184 13.47 -4.89 2.88
N ILE A 185 13.24 -3.92 3.75
CA ILE A 185 11.91 -3.51 4.15
C ILE A 185 11.80 -1.98 4.13
N ASN A 186 10.79 -1.46 3.42
CA ASN A 186 10.57 -0.03 3.25
C ASN A 186 9.08 0.30 3.38
N SER A 187 8.77 1.58 3.62
CA SER A 187 7.39 2.08 3.59
C SER A 187 7.19 3.03 2.41
N VAL A 188 6.03 2.96 1.76
CA VAL A 188 5.52 4.00 0.86
C VAL A 188 4.45 4.78 1.62
N ILE A 189 4.53 6.10 1.58
CA ILE A 189 3.62 7.02 2.28
C ILE A 189 2.82 7.81 1.24
N PRO A 190 1.64 7.33 0.86
CA PRO A 190 0.77 8.04 -0.08
C PRO A 190 0.23 9.34 0.53
N GLY A 191 0.13 10.37 -0.32
CA GLY A 191 -0.68 11.55 -0.03
C GLY A 191 -2.17 11.31 -0.34
N PHE A 192 -2.84 12.34 -0.86
CA PHE A 192 -4.23 12.21 -1.33
C PHE A 192 -4.28 11.58 -2.73
N ILE A 193 -4.67 10.33 -2.78
CA ILE A 193 -4.71 9.52 -4.00
C ILE A 193 -6.15 9.35 -4.47
N ALA A 194 -6.40 9.68 -5.74
CA ALA A 194 -7.69 9.47 -6.40
C ALA A 194 -7.94 7.97 -6.60
N SER A 195 -8.48 7.33 -5.57
CA SER A 195 -8.84 5.92 -5.56
C SER A 195 -10.27 5.73 -5.06
N SER A 196 -10.88 4.61 -5.36
CA SER A 196 -12.24 4.25 -4.89
C SER A 196 -12.39 4.26 -3.35
N GLY A 197 -11.29 4.33 -2.62
CA GLY A 197 -11.31 4.49 -1.17
C GLY A 197 -11.88 5.84 -0.72
N LEU A 198 -11.77 6.88 -1.54
CA LEU A 198 -12.29 8.22 -1.24
C LEU A 198 -13.82 8.24 -1.18
N ASP A 199 -14.49 7.43 -1.99
CA ASP A 199 -15.97 7.36 -2.03
C ASP A 199 -16.60 6.78 -0.75
N ARG A 200 -15.78 6.25 0.17
CA ARG A 200 -16.24 5.72 1.46
C ARG A 200 -16.28 6.77 2.56
N TYR A 201 -15.73 7.95 2.30
CA TYR A 201 -15.77 9.04 3.27
C TYR A 201 -17.16 9.66 3.35
N PRO A 202 -17.61 10.09 4.54
CA PRO A 202 -18.90 10.73 4.69
C PRO A 202 -18.98 12.03 3.89
N GLU A 203 -20.18 12.41 3.45
CA GLU A 203 -20.45 13.59 2.61
C GLU A 203 -19.80 14.87 3.16
N ARG A 204 -19.83 15.06 4.49
CA ARG A 204 -19.16 16.20 5.15
C ARG A 204 -17.65 16.32 4.87
N ALA A 205 -17.00 15.26 4.38
CA ALA A 205 -15.59 15.28 4.02
C ALA A 205 -15.36 15.56 2.53
N HIS A 206 -16.39 15.51 1.69
CA HIS A 206 -16.26 15.59 0.24
C HIS A 206 -15.65 16.92 -0.21
N ASP A 207 -16.05 18.05 0.35
CA ASP A 207 -15.50 19.37 -0.01
C ASP A 207 -14.01 19.45 0.36
N VAL A 208 -13.61 18.90 1.50
CA VAL A 208 -12.20 18.84 1.90
C VAL A 208 -11.42 17.98 0.90
N LEU A 209 -11.96 16.82 0.50
CA LEU A 209 -11.32 15.93 -0.46
C LEU A 209 -11.18 16.57 -1.84
N ARG A 210 -12.20 17.30 -2.33
CA ARG A 210 -12.13 18.02 -3.61
C ARG A 210 -11.11 19.16 -3.57
N ASN A 211 -11.08 19.92 -2.48
CA ASN A 211 -10.30 21.16 -2.39
C ASN A 211 -8.87 20.96 -1.91
N VAL A 212 -8.52 19.80 -1.35
CA VAL A 212 -7.17 19.54 -0.82
C VAL A 212 -6.07 19.70 -1.88
N LYS A 213 -6.40 19.52 -3.17
CA LYS A 213 -5.47 19.74 -4.29
C LYS A 213 -4.85 21.14 -4.29
N GLY A 214 -5.58 22.16 -3.80
CA GLY A 214 -5.05 23.51 -3.65
C GLY A 214 -3.86 23.61 -2.70
N ARG A 215 -3.79 22.72 -1.70
CA ARG A 215 -2.70 22.63 -0.71
C ARG A 215 -1.54 21.74 -1.17
N ILE A 216 -1.76 20.90 -2.18
CA ILE A 216 -0.71 20.04 -2.74
C ILE A 216 0.14 20.89 -3.69
N PRO A 217 1.47 20.95 -3.54
CA PRO A 217 2.34 21.68 -4.47
C PRO A 217 2.15 21.30 -5.94
N MET A 218 1.96 20.01 -6.23
CA MET A 218 1.66 19.55 -7.60
C MET A 218 0.24 19.86 -8.08
N LYS A 219 -0.62 20.52 -7.26
CA LYS A 219 -1.98 21.02 -7.60
C LYS A 219 -2.95 19.96 -8.12
N ARG A 220 -2.72 18.70 -7.81
CA ARG A 220 -3.58 17.58 -8.17
C ARG A 220 -3.53 16.45 -7.14
N HIS A 221 -4.51 15.57 -7.18
CA HIS A 221 -4.42 14.28 -6.51
C HIS A 221 -3.39 13.37 -7.21
N GLY A 222 -2.77 12.48 -6.45
CA GLY A 222 -2.00 11.39 -7.02
C GLY A 222 -2.89 10.31 -7.62
N THR A 223 -2.34 9.46 -8.46
CA THR A 223 -3.01 8.28 -9.04
C THR A 223 -2.60 7.00 -8.32
N GLU A 224 -3.42 5.96 -8.44
CA GLU A 224 -3.06 4.62 -7.94
C GLU A 224 -1.78 4.10 -8.61
N SER A 225 -1.56 4.42 -9.88
CA SER A 225 -0.35 4.03 -10.63
C SER A 225 0.92 4.70 -10.13
N GLU A 226 0.86 5.93 -9.64
CA GLU A 226 2.03 6.62 -9.06
C GLU A 226 2.48 5.96 -7.76
N ILE A 227 1.54 5.42 -6.98
CA ILE A 227 1.86 4.63 -5.79
C ILE A 227 2.38 3.24 -6.18
N ALA A 228 1.73 2.57 -7.15
CA ALA A 228 2.18 1.28 -7.65
C ALA A 228 3.61 1.35 -8.20
N GLY A 229 3.95 2.41 -8.94
CA GLY A 229 5.31 2.64 -9.43
C GLY A 229 6.36 2.77 -8.32
N ALA A 230 6.04 3.47 -7.23
CA ALA A 230 6.92 3.55 -6.06
C ALA A 230 7.10 2.18 -5.37
N ILE A 231 6.02 1.39 -5.26
CA ILE A 231 6.07 0.02 -4.72
C ILE A 231 6.96 -0.87 -5.60
N VAL A 232 6.75 -0.84 -6.92
CA VAL A 232 7.55 -1.60 -7.90
C VAL A 232 9.03 -1.24 -7.79
N TYR A 233 9.38 0.06 -7.70
CA TYR A 233 10.75 0.50 -7.48
C TYR A 233 11.35 -0.15 -6.22
N LEU A 234 10.67 -0.05 -5.08
CA LEU A 234 11.17 -0.57 -3.81
C LEU A 234 11.27 -2.11 -3.74
N LEU A 235 10.43 -2.82 -4.50
CA LEU A 235 10.54 -4.29 -4.65
C LEU A 235 11.69 -4.68 -5.57
N SER A 236 12.02 -3.88 -6.57
CA SER A 236 12.98 -4.21 -7.63
C SER A 236 14.44 -4.13 -7.19
N GLU A 237 15.32 -4.64 -8.04
CA GLU A 237 16.78 -4.54 -7.90
C GLU A 237 17.29 -3.09 -7.92
N ALA A 238 16.55 -2.16 -8.52
CA ALA A 238 16.90 -0.74 -8.51
C ALA A 238 16.97 -0.16 -7.09
N ALA A 239 16.30 -0.80 -6.13
CA ALA A 239 16.33 -0.44 -4.71
C ALA A 239 17.24 -1.39 -3.89
N ALA A 240 18.22 -2.06 -4.49
CA ALA A 240 19.06 -3.04 -3.80
C ALA A 240 19.82 -2.48 -2.59
N TYR A 241 20.10 -1.18 -2.57
CA TYR A 241 20.76 -0.49 -1.45
C TYR A 241 19.81 0.43 -0.67
N VAL A 242 18.49 0.17 -0.78
CA VAL A 242 17.45 0.96 -0.10
C VAL A 242 16.68 0.07 0.87
N THR A 243 16.87 0.29 2.16
CA THR A 243 16.11 -0.37 3.23
C THR A 243 15.91 0.60 4.39
N GLY A 244 14.80 0.45 5.13
CA GLY A 244 14.48 1.27 6.29
C GLY A 244 14.09 2.70 5.96
N ILE A 245 13.47 2.97 4.80
CA ILE A 245 12.99 4.32 4.47
C ILE A 245 11.46 4.40 4.49
N ALA A 246 10.97 5.63 4.67
CA ALA A 246 9.59 6.01 4.45
C ALA A 246 9.52 6.95 3.23
N LEU A 247 9.26 6.38 2.05
CA LEU A 247 9.20 7.13 0.80
C LEU A 247 7.84 7.81 0.65
N ARG A 248 7.81 9.14 0.71
CA ARG A 248 6.59 9.92 0.47
C ARG A 248 6.30 10.04 -1.02
N VAL A 249 5.04 9.76 -1.36
CA VAL A 249 4.49 9.93 -2.70
C VAL A 249 3.20 10.75 -2.55
N ASP A 250 3.36 12.06 -2.33
CA ASP A 250 2.32 12.95 -1.83
C ASP A 250 2.21 14.28 -2.60
N GLY A 251 2.95 14.43 -3.69
CA GLY A 251 2.99 15.67 -4.48
C GLY A 251 3.58 16.86 -3.74
N GLY A 252 4.37 16.63 -2.68
CA GLY A 252 5.00 17.65 -1.84
C GLY A 252 4.12 18.18 -0.71
N LEU A 253 2.95 17.58 -0.46
CA LEU A 253 2.00 18.05 0.54
C LEU A 253 2.60 18.14 1.95
N HIS A 254 3.35 17.14 2.37
CA HIS A 254 4.00 17.13 3.67
C HIS A 254 4.93 18.33 3.88
N ASN A 255 5.77 18.62 2.90
CA ASN A 255 6.72 19.74 2.98
C ASN A 255 6.01 21.09 2.95
N ASN A 256 4.95 21.23 2.14
CA ASN A 256 4.14 22.44 2.09
C ASN A 256 3.42 22.71 3.42
N GLY A 257 3.01 21.68 4.14
CA GLY A 257 2.42 21.82 5.47
C GLY A 257 3.34 22.43 6.53
N LYS A 258 4.66 22.47 6.27
CA LYS A 258 5.69 23.11 7.13
C LYS A 258 6.02 24.56 6.72
N SER A 259 5.54 25.03 5.56
CA SER A 259 5.84 26.37 5.04
C SER A 259 4.71 27.34 5.35
N ASN A 260 5.03 28.43 6.08
CA ASN A 260 4.09 29.51 6.35
C ASN A 260 4.37 30.79 5.53
N PHE A 261 5.45 30.79 4.75
CA PHE A 261 5.95 32.00 4.08
C PHE A 261 5.89 31.95 2.55
N TYR A 262 5.50 30.81 2.00
CA TYR A 262 5.43 30.63 0.55
C TYR A 262 4.14 29.93 0.14
N GLU A 263 3.38 30.58 -0.70
CA GLU A 263 2.19 29.99 -1.34
C GLU A 263 2.57 29.52 -2.75
N VAL A 264 2.33 28.23 -3.01
CA VAL A 264 2.58 27.67 -4.34
C VAL A 264 1.53 28.22 -5.31
N PRO A 265 1.93 28.95 -6.37
CA PRO A 265 0.99 29.45 -7.38
C PRO A 265 0.18 28.32 -8.01
N ASP A 266 -1.04 28.63 -8.44
CA ASP A 266 -1.85 27.67 -9.19
C ASP A 266 -1.21 27.35 -10.53
N HIS A 267 -1.23 26.07 -10.90
CA HIS A 267 -0.70 25.58 -12.16
C HIS A 267 -1.29 24.22 -12.55
N ASP A 268 -1.18 23.86 -13.84
CA ASP A 268 -1.56 22.58 -14.43
C ASP A 268 -0.37 21.80 -15.02
N ARG A 269 0.85 22.19 -14.65
CA ARG A 269 2.09 21.66 -15.24
C ARG A 269 2.37 20.21 -14.83
N SER A 270 1.87 19.77 -13.66
CA SER A 270 2.09 18.40 -13.18
C SER A 270 1.16 17.44 -13.89
N LYS A 271 1.73 16.60 -14.77
CA LYS A 271 0.96 15.58 -15.49
C LYS A 271 0.96 14.27 -14.70
N PRO A 272 -0.20 13.62 -14.49
CA PRO A 272 -0.27 12.37 -13.78
C PRO A 272 0.25 11.20 -14.64
N TYR A 273 0.94 10.26 -14.00
CA TYR A 273 1.12 8.93 -14.56
C TYR A 273 -0.10 8.06 -14.21
N ASN A 274 -0.75 7.55 -15.22
CA ASN A 274 -1.88 6.62 -15.06
C ASN A 274 -1.77 5.50 -16.10
N GLY A 275 -1.17 4.39 -15.69
CA GLY A 275 -1.04 3.17 -16.51
C GLY A 275 -2.18 2.17 -16.31
N PHE A 276 -3.01 2.36 -15.26
CA PHE A 276 -4.05 1.40 -14.89
C PHE A 276 -5.27 1.51 -15.79
N PRO A 277 -5.56 0.51 -16.64
CA PRO A 277 -6.61 0.60 -17.66
C PRO A 277 -8.04 0.61 -17.08
N LEU A 278 -8.20 0.16 -15.84
CA LEU A 278 -9.47 0.10 -15.13
C LEU A 278 -9.63 1.25 -14.11
N TYR A 279 -8.73 2.26 -14.18
CA TYR A 279 -8.84 3.46 -13.35
C TYR A 279 -10.18 4.18 -13.60
N ARG A 280 -10.80 4.60 -12.51
CA ARG A 280 -11.96 5.48 -12.55
C ARG A 280 -11.74 6.63 -11.59
N ILE A 281 -12.11 7.82 -12.01
CA ILE A 281 -12.16 8.97 -11.11
C ILE A 281 -13.14 8.63 -9.98
N PRO A 282 -12.77 8.81 -8.70
CA PRO A 282 -13.71 8.66 -7.60
C PRO A 282 -14.88 9.64 -7.75
N LYS A 283 -16.10 9.19 -7.46
CA LYS A 283 -17.31 10.02 -7.56
C LYS A 283 -17.23 11.32 -6.76
N VAL A 284 -16.55 11.27 -5.61
CA VAL A 284 -16.33 12.44 -4.76
C VAL A 284 -15.49 13.53 -5.44
N LEU A 285 -14.72 13.20 -6.48
CA LEU A 285 -13.86 14.13 -7.24
C LEU A 285 -14.47 14.54 -8.58
N GLU A 286 -15.57 13.92 -9.01
CA GLU A 286 -16.40 14.36 -10.13
C GLU A 286 -17.18 15.65 -9.78
#